data_9bb6f13482911450e1f681e40ae7c3b3
#
_entry.id   9bb6f13482911450e1f681e40ae7c3b3
#
_cell.length_a   1.000
_cell.length_b   1.000
_cell.length_c   1.000
_cell.angle_alpha   90.00
_cell.angle_beta   90.00
_cell.angle_gamma   90.00
#
_symmetry.space_group_name_H-M   'P 1'
#
loop_
_entity.id
_entity.type
_entity.pdbx_description
1 polymer ?
#
loop_
_entity_poly.entity_id
_entity_poly.type
_entity_poly.pdbx_seq_one_letter_code
_entity_poly.pdbx_strand_id
1 'polypeptide(L)'
;KAELRKLRRKIGMVFQQFNLLDSKTVFHNIALPLILEKAPKDVIEEKVNEVLRFVELEDKKDTYVSQLSGGQKQRVGIARALTTTPDILLCDEATSALDPQTTESILKLLKKINKEMGVTILLITHQMQVVQMICNKVAVMENGKVVESGSVLDVFGKPQALVTKRFVQTVIND
;
A
#
# COMPACT_ATOMS: atom_id res chain seq x y z
N LYS A 1 -19.36 19.05 -0.46
CA LYS A 1 -17.88 19.13 -0.49
C LYS A 1 -17.24 18.64 0.83
N ALA A 2 -17.76 19.03 2.02
CA ALA A 2 -17.23 18.61 3.32
C ALA A 2 -17.35 17.11 3.55
N GLU A 3 -18.47 16.49 3.20
CA GLU A 3 -18.75 15.06 3.34
C GLU A 3 -17.82 14.21 2.46
N LEU A 4 -17.57 14.62 1.22
CA LEU A 4 -16.62 13.97 0.33
C LEU A 4 -15.18 14.02 0.87
N ARG A 5 -14.78 15.14 1.52
CA ARG A 5 -13.48 15.19 2.22
C ARG A 5 -13.41 14.18 3.36
N LYS A 6 -14.48 14.05 4.15
CA LYS A 6 -14.55 13.10 5.26
C LYS A 6 -14.43 11.65 4.77
N LEU A 7 -15.09 11.31 3.66
CA LEU A 7 -14.97 9.99 3.03
C LEU A 7 -13.55 9.73 2.50
N ARG A 8 -12.94 10.71 1.82
CA ARG A 8 -11.57 10.56 1.28
C ARG A 8 -10.52 10.34 2.36
N ARG A 9 -10.73 10.82 3.58
CA ARG A 9 -9.82 10.57 4.72
C ARG A 9 -9.82 9.11 5.17
N LYS A 10 -10.93 8.42 4.94
CA LYS A 10 -11.07 6.98 5.26
C LYS A 10 -10.37 6.07 4.25
N ILE A 11 -9.81 6.65 3.19
CA ILE A 11 -9.12 5.93 2.12
C ILE A 11 -7.70 6.45 2.02
N GLY A 12 -6.74 5.64 2.45
CA GLY A 12 -5.31 5.86 2.21
C GLY A 12 -4.93 5.38 0.81
N MET A 13 -3.93 6.02 0.19
CA MET A 13 -3.44 5.60 -1.12
C MET A 13 -1.92 5.50 -1.13
N VAL A 14 -1.42 4.36 -1.61
CA VAL A 14 -0.01 4.04 -1.81
C VAL A 14 0.21 3.89 -3.32
N PHE A 15 1.18 4.64 -3.85
CA PHE A 15 1.44 4.74 -5.29
C PHE A 15 2.70 3.97 -5.68
N GLN A 16 2.76 3.51 -6.91
CA GLN A 16 3.92 2.88 -7.54
C GLN A 16 5.18 3.78 -7.48
N GLN A 17 5.06 5.07 -7.79
CA GLN A 17 6.14 6.04 -7.81
C GLN A 17 6.34 6.78 -6.48
N PHE A 18 5.87 6.22 -5.36
CA PHE A 18 5.93 6.76 -3.99
C PHE A 18 5.24 8.12 -3.81
N ASN A 19 5.28 9.02 -4.77
CA ASN A 19 4.73 10.39 -4.75
C ASN A 19 5.13 11.17 -3.48
N LEU A 20 6.41 11.07 -3.10
CA LEU A 20 6.99 11.77 -1.96
C LEU A 20 7.59 13.10 -2.38
N LEU A 21 7.70 14.01 -1.42
CA LEU A 21 8.37 15.30 -1.59
C LEU A 21 9.86 15.11 -1.32
N ASP A 22 10.68 14.98 -2.35
CA ASP A 22 12.12 14.68 -2.26
C ASP A 22 12.91 15.76 -1.50
N SER A 23 12.46 17.02 -1.56
CA SER A 23 13.05 18.15 -0.83
C SER A 23 12.65 18.23 0.63
N LYS A 24 11.88 17.28 1.13
CA LYS A 24 11.41 17.23 2.52
C LYS A 24 11.90 15.99 3.23
N THR A 25 11.95 16.07 4.56
CA THR A 25 12.31 14.93 5.40
C THR A 25 11.20 13.88 5.44
N VAL A 26 11.51 12.70 5.94
CA VAL A 26 10.56 11.62 6.23
C VAL A 26 9.42 12.14 7.10
N PHE A 27 9.76 12.84 8.21
CA PHE A 27 8.77 13.45 9.09
C PHE A 27 7.76 14.31 8.33
N HIS A 28 8.24 15.25 7.51
CA HIS A 28 7.36 16.18 6.79
C HIS A 28 6.48 15.47 5.75
N ASN A 29 7.01 14.43 5.10
CA ASN A 29 6.21 13.63 4.16
C ASN A 29 5.07 12.88 4.86
N ILE A 30 5.35 12.26 6.00
CA ILE A 30 4.36 11.51 6.78
C ILE A 30 3.35 12.46 7.43
N ALA A 31 3.80 13.62 7.94
CA ALA A 31 2.97 14.63 8.58
C ALA A 31 2.01 15.37 7.61
N LEU A 32 2.30 15.33 6.30
CA LEU A 32 1.62 16.16 5.30
C LEU A 32 0.08 16.11 5.36
N PRO A 33 -0.57 14.92 5.45
CA PRO A 33 -2.03 14.87 5.54
C PRO A 33 -2.58 15.61 6.76
N LEU A 34 -1.93 15.46 7.92
CA LEU A 34 -2.35 16.12 9.18
C LEU A 34 -2.08 17.62 9.18
N ILE A 35 -0.98 18.07 8.54
CA ILE A 35 -0.69 19.49 8.34
C ILE A 35 -1.78 20.14 7.48
N LEU A 36 -2.21 19.50 6.41
CA LEU A 36 -3.29 19.98 5.54
C LEU A 36 -4.64 20.04 6.27
N GLU A 37 -4.81 19.22 7.29
CA GLU A 37 -5.97 19.22 8.18
C GLU A 37 -5.87 20.26 9.30
N LYS A 38 -4.74 20.95 9.41
CA LYS A 38 -4.44 21.90 10.49
C LYS A 38 -4.51 21.25 11.89
N ALA A 39 -4.10 19.99 11.99
CA ALA A 39 -4.00 19.31 13.28
C ALA A 39 -3.01 20.02 14.21
N PRO A 40 -3.19 19.96 15.54
CA PRO A 40 -2.23 20.47 16.50
C PRO A 40 -0.84 19.81 16.34
N LYS A 41 0.24 20.55 16.65
CA LYS A 41 1.62 20.05 16.43
C LYS A 41 1.95 18.82 17.26
N ASP A 42 1.49 18.77 18.48
CA ASP A 42 1.63 17.63 19.40
C ASP A 42 0.96 16.37 18.84
N VAL A 43 -0.26 16.48 18.32
CA VAL A 43 -0.99 15.40 17.66
C VAL A 43 -0.25 14.91 16.40
N ILE A 44 0.29 15.84 15.60
CA ILE A 44 1.08 15.48 14.41
C ILE A 44 2.32 14.70 14.83
N GLU A 45 3.06 15.17 15.83
CA GLU A 45 4.29 14.56 16.27
C GLU A 45 4.06 13.16 16.86
N GLU A 46 3.06 13.02 17.70
CA GLU A 46 2.66 11.73 18.29
C GLU A 46 2.31 10.72 17.18
N LYS A 47 1.43 11.12 16.25
CA LYS A 47 0.97 10.22 15.18
C LYS A 47 2.08 9.85 14.20
N VAL A 48 2.96 10.79 13.85
CA VAL A 48 4.11 10.49 12.99
C VAL A 48 5.06 9.52 13.68
N ASN A 49 5.36 9.69 14.97
CA ASN A 49 6.22 8.77 15.72
C ASN A 49 5.58 7.37 15.84
N GLU A 50 4.26 7.29 16.02
CA GLU A 50 3.51 6.02 16.03
C GLU A 50 3.69 5.26 14.71
N VAL A 51 3.41 5.91 13.58
CA VAL A 51 3.50 5.22 12.28
C VAL A 51 4.95 4.94 11.87
N LEU A 52 5.92 5.77 12.25
CA LEU A 52 7.35 5.51 12.02
C LEU A 52 7.79 4.21 12.70
N ARG A 53 7.42 4.01 13.97
CA ARG A 53 7.67 2.74 14.68
C ARG A 53 7.04 1.57 13.97
N PHE A 54 5.80 1.74 13.52
CA PHE A 54 5.07 0.67 12.85
C PHE A 54 5.73 0.22 11.54
N VAL A 55 6.29 1.17 10.77
CA VAL A 55 6.99 0.88 9.51
C VAL A 55 8.50 0.70 9.67
N GLU A 56 9.04 0.72 10.91
CA GLU A 56 10.46 0.49 11.24
C GLU A 56 11.40 1.51 10.57
N LEU A 57 11.09 2.80 10.71
CA LEU A 57 11.87 3.92 10.17
C LEU A 57 12.10 5.06 11.18
N GLU A 58 12.10 4.77 12.49
CA GLU A 58 12.29 5.79 13.53
C GLU A 58 13.61 6.53 13.37
N ASP A 59 14.68 5.81 13.04
CA ASP A 59 16.03 6.33 12.84
C ASP A 59 16.17 7.24 11.61
N LYS A 60 15.17 7.23 10.72
CA LYS A 60 15.15 8.03 9.49
C LYS A 60 14.26 9.26 9.56
N LYS A 61 13.64 9.57 10.73
CA LYS A 61 12.67 10.65 10.91
C LYS A 61 13.10 11.96 10.25
N ASP A 62 14.35 12.37 10.47
CA ASP A 62 14.90 13.65 10.00
C ASP A 62 15.70 13.54 8.69
N THR A 63 15.77 12.33 8.10
CA THR A 63 16.45 12.08 6.83
C THR A 63 15.63 12.63 5.67
N TYR A 64 16.28 13.24 4.69
CA TYR A 64 15.61 13.65 3.45
C TYR A 64 15.24 12.44 2.61
N VAL A 65 14.05 12.48 2.00
CA VAL A 65 13.53 11.36 1.19
C VAL A 65 14.43 11.03 0.01
N SER A 66 15.13 12.00 -0.56
CA SER A 66 16.12 11.80 -1.62
C SER A 66 17.26 10.84 -1.25
N GLN A 67 17.55 10.67 0.05
CA GLN A 67 18.63 9.82 0.58
C GLN A 67 18.19 8.39 0.89
N LEU A 68 16.91 8.07 0.70
CA LEU A 68 16.33 6.77 1.03
C LEU A 68 16.42 5.76 -0.12
N SER A 69 16.54 4.48 0.21
CA SER A 69 16.34 3.39 -0.74
C SER A 69 14.88 3.32 -1.23
N GLY A 70 14.62 2.61 -2.33
CA GLY A 70 13.27 2.41 -2.87
C GLY A 70 12.31 1.79 -1.84
N GLY A 71 12.75 0.76 -1.13
CA GLY A 71 11.96 0.13 -0.07
C GLY A 71 11.66 1.06 1.11
N GLN A 72 12.63 1.89 1.52
CA GLN A 72 12.41 2.90 2.55
C GLN A 72 11.42 3.97 2.08
N LYS A 73 11.54 4.45 0.83
CA LYS A 73 10.56 5.38 0.22
C LYS A 73 9.15 4.79 0.23
N GLN A 74 9.01 3.50 -0.10
CA GLN A 74 7.73 2.82 -0.08
C GLN A 74 7.14 2.75 1.33
N ARG A 75 7.96 2.42 2.34
CA ARG A 75 7.55 2.44 3.75
C ARG A 75 7.09 3.84 4.20
N VAL A 76 7.76 4.91 3.76
CA VAL A 76 7.32 6.30 4.01
C VAL A 76 5.98 6.60 3.34
N GLY A 77 5.77 6.14 2.10
CA GLY A 77 4.49 6.28 1.40
C GLY A 77 3.34 5.57 2.13
N ILE A 78 3.60 4.35 2.62
CA ILE A 78 2.64 3.59 3.45
C ILE A 78 2.38 4.32 4.77
N ALA A 79 3.42 4.76 5.49
CA ALA A 79 3.29 5.50 6.75
C ALA A 79 2.44 6.76 6.57
N ARG A 80 2.70 7.54 5.51
CA ARG A 80 1.90 8.72 5.18
C ARG A 80 0.42 8.39 4.97
N ALA A 81 0.13 7.29 4.29
CA ALA A 81 -1.25 6.87 4.06
C ALA A 81 -1.96 6.41 5.35
N LEU A 82 -1.21 5.93 6.35
CA LEU A 82 -1.74 5.48 7.65
C LEU A 82 -1.98 6.60 8.65
N THR A 83 -1.38 7.79 8.48
CA THR A 83 -1.51 8.90 9.45
C THR A 83 -2.94 9.38 9.65
N THR A 84 -3.80 9.24 8.66
CA THR A 84 -5.23 9.58 8.74
C THR A 84 -6.10 8.47 9.32
N THR A 85 -5.51 7.37 9.76
CA THR A 85 -6.20 6.18 10.28
C THR A 85 -7.32 5.71 9.32
N PRO A 86 -6.96 5.29 8.09
CA PRO A 86 -7.93 4.95 7.06
C PRO A 86 -8.62 3.61 7.35
N ASP A 87 -9.87 3.46 6.88
CA ASP A 87 -10.60 2.19 6.87
C ASP A 87 -10.12 1.28 5.72
N ILE A 88 -9.66 1.90 4.62
CA ILE A 88 -9.22 1.22 3.39
C ILE A 88 -7.87 1.79 2.93
N LEU A 89 -6.94 0.92 2.55
CA LEU A 89 -5.68 1.26 1.92
C LEU A 89 -5.68 0.76 0.46
N LEU A 90 -5.66 1.69 -0.48
CA LEU A 90 -5.51 1.38 -1.90
C LEU A 90 -4.03 1.33 -2.25
N CYS A 91 -3.54 0.21 -2.74
CA CYS A 91 -2.16 0.00 -3.14
C CYS A 91 -2.10 -0.19 -4.66
N ASP A 92 -1.65 0.83 -5.36
CA ASP A 92 -1.51 0.80 -6.81
C ASP A 92 -0.08 0.42 -7.18
N GLU A 93 0.11 -0.83 -7.61
CA GLU A 93 1.41 -1.43 -7.96
C GLU A 93 2.51 -1.17 -6.91
N ALA A 94 2.19 -1.25 -5.63
CA ALA A 94 3.04 -0.83 -4.51
C ALA A 94 4.40 -1.58 -4.41
N THR A 95 4.62 -2.61 -5.21
CA THR A 95 5.86 -3.42 -5.20
C THR A 95 6.54 -3.55 -6.55
N SER A 96 5.96 -3.03 -7.63
CA SER A 96 6.46 -3.24 -9.00
C SER A 96 7.84 -2.62 -9.29
N ALA A 97 8.22 -1.59 -8.53
CA ALA A 97 9.52 -0.91 -8.66
C ALA A 97 10.58 -1.41 -7.66
N LEU A 98 10.33 -2.52 -6.96
CA LEU A 98 11.18 -3.03 -5.89
C LEU A 98 11.82 -4.38 -6.29
N ASP A 99 12.98 -4.66 -5.73
CA ASP A 99 13.61 -5.96 -5.82
C ASP A 99 12.81 -7.04 -5.05
N PRO A 100 13.01 -8.34 -5.32
CA PRO A 100 12.21 -9.41 -4.72
C PRO A 100 12.25 -9.44 -3.19
N GLN A 101 13.42 -9.19 -2.57
CA GLN A 101 13.58 -9.22 -1.12
C GLN A 101 12.84 -8.05 -0.47
N THR A 102 12.96 -6.86 -1.03
CA THR A 102 12.24 -5.67 -0.59
C THR A 102 10.73 -5.83 -0.78
N THR A 103 10.31 -6.42 -1.91
CA THR A 103 8.91 -6.76 -2.18
C THR A 103 8.33 -7.63 -1.06
N GLU A 104 8.99 -8.72 -0.71
CA GLU A 104 8.54 -9.60 0.39
C GLU A 104 8.39 -8.84 1.71
N SER A 105 9.36 -7.97 2.03
CA SER A 105 9.33 -7.12 3.22
C SER A 105 8.11 -6.19 3.24
N ILE A 106 7.80 -5.53 2.13
CA ILE A 106 6.60 -4.66 2.00
C ILE A 106 5.31 -5.47 2.10
N LEU A 107 5.24 -6.66 1.50
CA LEU A 107 4.07 -7.52 1.60
C LEU A 107 3.83 -8.00 3.04
N LYS A 108 4.88 -8.32 3.80
CA LYS A 108 4.79 -8.63 5.23
C LYS A 108 4.26 -7.43 6.02
N LEU A 109 4.74 -6.22 5.72
CA LEU A 109 4.24 -5.00 6.33
C LEU A 109 2.75 -4.79 6.04
N LEU A 110 2.30 -4.96 4.80
CA LEU A 110 0.88 -4.85 4.45
C LEU A 110 0.02 -5.88 5.19
N LYS A 111 0.47 -7.14 5.31
CA LYS A 111 -0.21 -8.15 6.15
C LYS A 111 -0.32 -7.72 7.61
N LYS A 112 0.76 -7.16 8.17
CA LYS A 112 0.79 -6.66 9.54
C LYS A 112 -0.23 -5.53 9.73
N ILE A 113 -0.29 -4.55 8.80
CA ILE A 113 -1.27 -3.46 8.80
C ILE A 113 -2.70 -4.02 8.82
N ASN A 114 -3.01 -4.94 7.91
CA ASN A 114 -4.34 -5.55 7.86
C ASN A 114 -4.71 -6.26 9.18
N LYS A 115 -3.78 -7.07 9.72
CA LYS A 115 -4.01 -7.86 10.93
C LYS A 115 -4.12 -7.03 12.20
N GLU A 116 -3.23 -6.06 12.40
CA GLU A 116 -3.10 -5.33 13.67
C GLU A 116 -3.96 -4.06 13.70
N MET A 117 -4.16 -3.41 12.55
CA MET A 117 -4.93 -2.17 12.46
C MET A 117 -6.35 -2.37 11.91
N GLY A 118 -6.70 -3.58 11.44
CA GLY A 118 -8.01 -3.87 10.86
C GLY A 118 -8.30 -3.16 9.53
N VAL A 119 -7.28 -2.57 8.89
CA VAL A 119 -7.42 -1.83 7.63
C VAL A 119 -7.67 -2.80 6.48
N THR A 120 -8.71 -2.57 5.69
CA THR A 120 -8.93 -3.33 4.45
C THR A 120 -7.93 -2.89 3.39
N ILE A 121 -7.21 -3.85 2.78
CA ILE A 121 -6.24 -3.55 1.73
C ILE A 121 -6.80 -3.98 0.37
N LEU A 122 -6.88 -3.03 -0.55
CA LEU A 122 -7.15 -3.28 -1.96
C LEU A 122 -5.86 -3.09 -2.75
N LEU A 123 -5.32 -4.19 -3.25
CA LEU A 123 -4.05 -4.22 -4.00
C LEU A 123 -4.32 -4.37 -5.49
N ILE A 124 -3.77 -3.46 -6.29
CA ILE A 124 -3.75 -3.55 -7.75
C ILE A 124 -2.36 -4.04 -8.15
N THR A 125 -2.29 -5.13 -8.88
CA THR A 125 -1.02 -5.72 -9.34
C THR A 125 -1.26 -6.62 -10.55
N HIS A 126 -0.23 -6.74 -11.37
CA HIS A 126 -0.14 -7.76 -12.43
C HIS A 126 0.72 -8.97 -12.02
N GLN A 127 1.28 -8.94 -10.81
CA GLN A 127 2.14 -10.01 -10.27
C GLN A 127 1.32 -11.06 -9.52
N MET A 128 1.07 -12.21 -10.15
CA MET A 128 0.26 -13.29 -9.55
C MET A 128 0.86 -13.82 -8.24
N GLN A 129 2.18 -13.88 -8.14
CA GLN A 129 2.87 -14.31 -6.92
C GLN A 129 2.49 -13.42 -5.73
N VAL A 130 2.40 -12.11 -5.93
CA VAL A 130 1.97 -11.14 -4.91
C VAL A 130 0.54 -11.45 -4.45
N VAL A 131 -0.38 -11.72 -5.40
CA VAL A 131 -1.78 -12.06 -5.06
C VAL A 131 -1.84 -13.33 -4.22
N GLN A 132 -1.11 -14.38 -4.60
CA GLN A 132 -1.06 -15.65 -3.86
C GLN A 132 -0.47 -15.50 -2.45
N MET A 133 0.52 -14.61 -2.30
CA MET A 133 1.21 -14.41 -1.01
C MET A 133 0.34 -13.73 0.04
N ILE A 134 -0.49 -12.74 -0.33
CA ILE A 134 -1.14 -11.89 0.68
C ILE A 134 -2.65 -11.72 0.51
N CYS A 135 -3.24 -12.03 -0.64
CA CYS A 135 -4.65 -11.77 -0.88
C CYS A 135 -5.53 -12.95 -0.46
N ASN A 136 -6.73 -12.64 0.07
CA ASN A 136 -7.76 -13.62 0.36
C ASN A 136 -8.73 -13.78 -0.82
N LYS A 137 -9.01 -12.65 -1.49
CA LYS A 137 -9.93 -12.57 -2.63
C LYS A 137 -9.23 -11.89 -3.79
N VAL A 138 -9.66 -12.21 -4.99
CA VAL A 138 -9.16 -11.62 -6.23
C VAL A 138 -10.33 -11.26 -7.15
N ALA A 139 -10.16 -10.16 -7.89
CA ALA A 139 -11.01 -9.79 -9.01
C ALA A 139 -10.12 -9.57 -10.23
N VAL A 140 -10.34 -10.35 -11.28
CA VAL A 140 -9.61 -10.24 -12.55
C VAL A 140 -10.36 -9.27 -13.44
N MET A 141 -9.64 -8.28 -13.96
CA MET A 141 -10.20 -7.23 -14.81
C MET A 141 -9.65 -7.32 -16.24
N GLU A 142 -10.54 -7.15 -17.21
CA GLU A 142 -10.19 -7.03 -18.62
C GLU A 142 -11.08 -5.95 -19.27
N ASN A 143 -10.47 -5.03 -20.03
CA ASN A 143 -11.19 -3.95 -20.72
C ASN A 143 -12.14 -3.15 -19.80
N GLY A 144 -11.71 -2.85 -18.57
CA GLY A 144 -12.46 -2.08 -17.58
C GLY A 144 -13.64 -2.83 -16.93
N LYS A 145 -13.75 -4.15 -17.14
CA LYS A 145 -14.79 -4.99 -16.53
C LYS A 145 -14.20 -6.08 -15.68
N VAL A 146 -14.84 -6.41 -14.56
CA VAL A 146 -14.51 -7.60 -13.78
C VAL A 146 -15.03 -8.82 -14.55
N VAL A 147 -14.13 -9.70 -14.98
CA VAL A 147 -14.46 -10.91 -15.74
C VAL A 147 -14.51 -12.16 -14.88
N GLU A 148 -13.82 -12.15 -13.75
CA GLU A 148 -13.83 -13.24 -12.77
C GLU A 148 -13.51 -12.70 -11.38
N SER A 149 -14.16 -13.22 -10.34
CA SER A 149 -13.85 -12.85 -8.95
C SER A 149 -14.22 -13.98 -7.99
N GLY A 150 -13.47 -14.07 -6.88
CA GLY A 150 -13.70 -15.09 -5.86
C GLY A 150 -12.57 -15.17 -4.84
N SER A 151 -12.48 -16.29 -4.13
CA SER A 151 -11.30 -16.59 -3.33
C SER A 151 -10.10 -16.81 -4.26
N VAL A 152 -8.90 -16.50 -3.79
CA VAL A 152 -7.67 -16.74 -4.57
C VAL A 152 -7.53 -18.23 -4.91
N LEU A 153 -7.89 -19.11 -3.98
CA LEU A 153 -7.85 -20.58 -4.20
C LEU A 153 -8.80 -21.04 -5.31
N ASP A 154 -10.02 -20.52 -5.33
CA ASP A 154 -11.02 -20.92 -6.34
C ASP A 154 -10.65 -20.39 -7.72
N VAL A 155 -10.36 -19.08 -7.82
CA VAL A 155 -10.08 -18.42 -9.10
C VAL A 155 -8.80 -18.94 -9.75
N PHE A 156 -7.76 -19.23 -8.95
CA PHE A 156 -6.49 -19.73 -9.49
C PHE A 156 -6.46 -21.25 -9.61
N GLY A 157 -7.20 -21.96 -8.76
CA GLY A 157 -7.31 -23.42 -8.83
C GLY A 157 -8.21 -23.91 -9.99
N LYS A 158 -9.24 -23.14 -10.35
CA LYS A 158 -10.18 -23.51 -11.41
C LYS A 158 -10.59 -22.27 -12.25
N PRO A 159 -9.63 -21.63 -12.94
CA PRO A 159 -9.89 -20.41 -13.69
C PRO A 159 -10.90 -20.64 -14.82
N GLN A 160 -11.91 -19.78 -14.92
CA GLN A 160 -12.98 -19.87 -15.93
C GLN A 160 -12.68 -18.94 -17.12
N ALA A 161 -12.36 -17.66 -16.83
CA ALA A 161 -12.10 -16.68 -17.88
C ALA A 161 -10.76 -16.95 -18.59
N LEU A 162 -10.72 -16.70 -19.90
CA LEU A 162 -9.52 -16.90 -20.73
C LEU A 162 -8.32 -16.09 -20.21
N VAL A 163 -8.56 -14.85 -19.80
CA VAL A 163 -7.50 -13.97 -19.25
C VAL A 163 -6.95 -14.54 -17.94
N THR A 164 -7.81 -15.08 -17.06
CA THR A 164 -7.38 -15.72 -15.81
C THR A 164 -6.53 -16.94 -16.10
N LYS A 165 -6.95 -17.79 -17.05
CA LYS A 165 -6.17 -18.96 -17.48
C LYS A 165 -4.77 -18.58 -17.97
N ARG A 166 -4.66 -17.51 -18.76
CA ARG A 166 -3.36 -17.00 -19.23
C ARG A 166 -2.49 -16.53 -18.07
N PHE A 167 -3.03 -15.78 -17.12
CA PHE A 167 -2.29 -15.33 -15.93
C PHE A 167 -1.78 -16.51 -15.09
N VAL A 168 -2.61 -17.52 -14.87
CA VAL A 168 -2.21 -18.70 -14.10
C VAL A 168 -1.13 -19.52 -14.83
N GLN A 169 -1.23 -19.66 -16.17
CA GLN A 169 -0.22 -20.36 -16.97
C GLN A 169 1.16 -19.72 -16.95
N THR A 170 1.23 -18.38 -16.90
CA THR A 170 2.49 -17.64 -16.81
C THR A 170 3.26 -18.00 -15.53
N VAL A 171 2.54 -18.19 -14.41
CA VAL A 171 3.16 -18.53 -13.11
C VAL A 171 3.64 -19.97 -13.02
N ILE A 172 3.07 -20.89 -13.82
CA ILE A 172 3.46 -22.31 -13.80
C ILE A 172 4.72 -22.54 -14.65
N ASN A 173 5.01 -21.64 -15.60
CA ASN A 173 6.12 -21.79 -16.55
C ASN A 173 7.37 -20.98 -16.16
N ASP A 174 7.31 -20.15 -15.09
CA ASP A 174 8.43 -19.47 -14.44
C ASP A 174 8.90 -20.25 -13.19
#